data_4a35de5255b618452a5bca8108a81fbf
#
_entry.id   4a35de5255b618452a5bca8108a81fbf
#
_cell.length_a   1.000
_cell.length_b   1.000
_cell.length_c   1.000
_cell.angle_alpha   90.00
_cell.angle_beta   90.00
_cell.angle_gamma   90.00
#
_symmetry.space_group_name_H-M   'P 1'
#
loop_
_entity.id
_entity.type
_entity.pdbx_description
1 polymer ?
#
loop_
_entity_poly.entity_id
_entity_poly.type
_entity_poly.pdbx_seq_one_letter_code
_entity_poly.pdbx_strand_id
1 'polypeptide(L)'
;YQAALDTEGPERLAEIEDRRAALAKLVRKYAPSIDEVLVWAEEARARHEELQDDSTRIEALDAEVARAETELRKKAAGISKARSKAAKDLSARVSAELTALAMADATLVINVEPAGQLGPFGADEISFLLQPHSGAPARPLGKGASGGELSRVMLAIEVVLAAVDPGPTFVFAEVDAGVGGRAAVEIGRRLAMLAQHVQVLVVTHLPQVAAFANQHIRVTKTSVRGADGATATGFTSSDVQLLDEAERVRELARMLAGQEDSESAQAHAQELLDDAKLLPQS
;
A
#
# COMPACT_ATOMS: atom_id res chain seq x y z
N TYR A 1 -49.44 35.97 -83.84
CA TYR A 1 -49.36 34.68 -83.12
C TYR A 1 -48.09 33.86 -83.56
N GLN A 2 -47.73 33.82 -84.82
CA GLN A 2 -46.63 33.07 -85.34
C GLN A 2 -45.23 33.68 -84.99
N ALA A 3 -45.13 35.02 -84.89
CA ALA A 3 -43.84 35.71 -84.55
C ALA A 3 -43.38 35.58 -83.06
N ALA A 4 -44.32 35.31 -82.14
CA ALA A 4 -44.03 35.08 -80.74
C ALA A 4 -43.55 33.62 -80.44
N LEU A 5 -43.93 32.69 -81.35
CA LEU A 5 -43.51 31.30 -81.24
C LEU A 5 -42.09 31.03 -81.77
N ASP A 6 -41.56 31.91 -82.65
CA ASP A 6 -40.29 31.71 -83.33
C ASP A 6 -39.04 32.23 -82.54
N THR A 7 -39.23 33.10 -81.55
CA THR A 7 -38.17 33.72 -80.80
C THR A 7 -37.90 33.05 -79.44
N GLU A 8 -38.92 32.47 -78.78
CA GLU A 8 -38.75 31.81 -77.49
C GLU A 8 -38.48 30.28 -77.62
N GLY A 9 -38.81 29.68 -78.78
CA GLY A 9 -38.71 28.24 -79.00
C GLY A 9 -37.31 27.67 -78.92
N PRO A 10 -36.32 28.25 -79.60
CA PRO A 10 -34.94 27.71 -79.61
C PRO A 10 -34.23 27.85 -78.24
N GLU A 11 -34.46 28.97 -77.58
CA GLU A 11 -33.82 29.20 -76.27
C GLU A 11 -34.41 28.23 -75.23
N ARG A 12 -35.70 28.08 -75.20
CA ARG A 12 -36.38 27.15 -74.28
C ARG A 12 -36.06 25.68 -74.56
N LEU A 13 -35.85 25.32 -75.84
CA LEU A 13 -35.38 23.97 -76.17
C LEU A 13 -33.98 23.73 -75.67
N ALA A 14 -33.06 24.69 -75.82
CA ALA A 14 -31.71 24.59 -75.26
C ALA A 14 -31.71 24.45 -73.74
N GLU A 15 -32.53 25.23 -72.99
CA GLU A 15 -32.71 25.09 -71.57
C GLU A 15 -33.18 23.71 -71.15
N ILE A 16 -34.18 23.16 -71.89
CA ILE A 16 -34.71 21.83 -71.62
C ILE A 16 -33.65 20.76 -71.84
N GLU A 17 -32.88 20.86 -72.95
CA GLU A 17 -31.82 19.91 -73.23
C GLU A 17 -30.67 19.98 -72.24
N ASP A 18 -30.27 21.16 -71.79
CA ASP A 18 -29.29 21.35 -70.72
C ASP A 18 -29.77 20.73 -69.43
N ARG A 19 -31.07 20.94 -69.08
CA ARG A 19 -31.65 20.31 -67.87
C ARG A 19 -31.69 18.80 -67.99
N ARG A 20 -32.08 18.25 -69.16
CA ARG A 20 -32.04 16.78 -69.38
C ARG A 20 -30.61 16.23 -69.26
N ALA A 21 -29.64 16.91 -69.86
CA ALA A 21 -28.25 16.50 -69.76
C ALA A 21 -27.76 16.52 -68.31
N ALA A 22 -28.12 17.54 -67.53
CA ALA A 22 -27.81 17.62 -66.10
C ALA A 22 -28.44 16.45 -65.30
N LEU A 23 -29.75 16.21 -65.51
CA LEU A 23 -30.45 15.10 -64.90
C LEU A 23 -29.85 13.73 -65.27
N ALA A 24 -29.57 13.51 -66.56
CA ALA A 24 -28.93 12.29 -67.05
C ALA A 24 -27.51 12.06 -66.41
N LYS A 25 -26.80 13.14 -66.14
CA LYS A 25 -25.51 13.09 -65.44
C LYS A 25 -25.66 12.64 -63.98
N LEU A 26 -26.72 13.12 -63.30
CA LEU A 26 -27.03 12.71 -61.92
C LEU A 26 -27.43 11.24 -61.87
N VAL A 27 -28.33 10.81 -62.75
CA VAL A 27 -28.77 9.41 -62.88
C VAL A 27 -27.58 8.50 -63.12
N ARG A 28 -26.69 8.84 -64.05
CA ARG A 28 -25.52 8.03 -64.34
C ARG A 28 -24.55 7.89 -63.12
N LYS A 29 -24.54 8.91 -62.29
CA LYS A 29 -23.56 8.98 -61.17
C LYS A 29 -24.07 8.34 -59.88
N TYR A 30 -25.37 8.50 -59.61
CA TYR A 30 -25.87 8.23 -58.24
C TYR A 30 -26.94 7.13 -58.18
N ALA A 31 -27.83 6.98 -59.20
CA ALA A 31 -28.87 5.95 -59.19
C ALA A 31 -29.49 5.78 -60.60
N PRO A 32 -30.20 4.66 -60.88
CA PRO A 32 -30.77 4.36 -62.21
C PRO A 32 -31.93 5.27 -62.64
N SER A 33 -32.61 5.96 -61.71
CA SER A 33 -33.71 6.87 -62.00
C SER A 33 -33.64 8.18 -61.15
N ILE A 34 -34.36 9.21 -61.56
CA ILE A 34 -34.39 10.49 -60.80
C ILE A 34 -35.00 10.29 -59.40
N ASP A 35 -36.02 9.47 -59.28
CA ASP A 35 -36.66 9.19 -57.99
C ASP A 35 -35.67 8.52 -57.03
N GLU A 36 -34.89 7.59 -57.52
CA GLU A 36 -33.83 6.95 -56.74
C GLU A 36 -32.65 7.89 -56.40
N VAL A 37 -32.35 8.85 -57.31
CA VAL A 37 -31.38 9.94 -57.00
C VAL A 37 -31.85 10.80 -55.83
N LEU A 38 -33.14 11.12 -55.76
CA LEU A 38 -33.71 11.88 -54.65
C LEU A 38 -33.64 11.10 -53.36
N VAL A 39 -33.98 9.82 -53.35
CA VAL A 39 -33.84 8.94 -52.17
C VAL A 39 -32.37 8.90 -51.72
N TRP A 40 -31.47 8.65 -52.68
CA TRP A 40 -30.02 8.67 -52.36
C TRP A 40 -29.56 10.01 -51.75
N ALA A 41 -30.06 11.13 -52.28
CA ALA A 41 -29.70 12.47 -51.78
C ALA A 41 -30.21 12.71 -50.35
N GLU A 42 -31.38 12.18 -50.00
CA GLU A 42 -31.94 12.25 -48.64
C GLU A 42 -31.13 11.38 -47.66
N GLU A 43 -30.82 10.16 -48.05
CA GLU A 43 -29.97 9.27 -47.25
C GLU A 43 -28.54 9.84 -47.05
N ALA A 44 -27.96 10.40 -48.13
CA ALA A 44 -26.65 11.04 -48.05
C ALA A 44 -26.65 12.31 -47.17
N ARG A 45 -27.75 13.07 -47.17
CA ARG A 45 -27.89 14.23 -46.29
C ARG A 45 -27.99 13.81 -44.81
N ALA A 46 -28.85 12.85 -44.52
CA ALA A 46 -28.97 12.31 -43.18
C ALA A 46 -27.65 11.78 -42.65
N ARG A 47 -26.91 11.04 -43.47
CA ARG A 47 -25.59 10.54 -43.09
C ARG A 47 -24.53 11.63 -42.95
N HIS A 48 -24.62 12.70 -43.71
CA HIS A 48 -23.76 13.87 -43.57
C HIS A 48 -24.03 14.63 -42.27
N GLU A 49 -25.31 14.79 -41.88
CA GLU A 49 -25.68 15.39 -40.62
C GLU A 49 -25.22 14.55 -39.45
N GLU A 50 -25.40 13.23 -39.48
CA GLU A 50 -24.88 12.30 -38.47
C GLU A 50 -23.34 12.40 -38.29
N LEU A 51 -22.59 12.44 -39.41
CA LEU A 51 -21.14 12.59 -39.37
C LEU A 51 -20.68 13.95 -38.84
N GLN A 52 -21.44 15.03 -39.07
CA GLN A 52 -21.16 16.34 -38.49
C GLN A 52 -21.43 16.36 -37.00
N ASP A 53 -22.51 15.73 -36.54
CA ASP A 53 -22.85 15.61 -35.13
C ASP A 53 -21.77 14.79 -34.39
N ASP A 54 -21.31 13.67 -34.99
CA ASP A 54 -20.21 12.88 -34.46
C ASP A 54 -18.90 13.65 -34.36
N SER A 55 -18.58 14.46 -35.37
CA SER A 55 -17.38 15.31 -35.34
C SER A 55 -17.43 16.33 -34.20
N THR A 56 -18.56 17.00 -34.03
CA THR A 56 -18.78 17.94 -32.93
C THR A 56 -18.71 17.26 -31.56
N ARG A 57 -19.24 16.03 -31.49
CA ARG A 57 -19.20 15.20 -30.27
C ARG A 57 -17.78 14.76 -29.92
N ILE A 58 -16.97 14.38 -30.92
CA ILE A 58 -15.54 14.04 -30.73
C ILE A 58 -14.80 15.25 -30.17
N GLU A 59 -14.93 16.45 -30.76
CA GLU A 59 -14.29 17.67 -30.27
C GLU A 59 -14.70 18.01 -28.82
N ALA A 60 -15.98 17.82 -28.48
CA ALA A 60 -16.49 18.05 -27.13
C ALA A 60 -15.90 17.04 -26.12
N LEU A 61 -15.80 15.76 -26.49
CA LEU A 61 -15.20 14.70 -25.67
C LEU A 61 -13.69 14.92 -25.49
N ASP A 62 -12.98 15.31 -26.53
CA ASP A 62 -11.55 15.64 -26.43
C ASP A 62 -11.29 16.81 -25.47
N ALA A 63 -12.15 17.84 -25.54
CA ALA A 63 -12.07 18.97 -24.60
C ALA A 63 -12.43 18.56 -23.17
N GLU A 64 -13.34 17.61 -22.97
CA GLU A 64 -13.69 17.07 -21.66
C GLU A 64 -12.53 16.23 -21.10
N VAL A 65 -11.93 15.36 -21.88
CA VAL A 65 -10.76 14.55 -21.53
C VAL A 65 -9.59 15.44 -21.13
N ALA A 66 -9.29 16.46 -21.91
CA ALA A 66 -8.21 17.40 -21.61
C ALA A 66 -8.42 18.16 -20.28
N ARG A 67 -9.66 18.56 -20.01
CA ARG A 67 -10.03 19.18 -18.72
C ARG A 67 -9.90 18.19 -17.56
N ALA A 68 -10.43 16.97 -17.70
CA ALA A 68 -10.35 15.92 -16.70
C ALA A 68 -8.90 15.55 -16.39
N GLU A 69 -8.04 15.40 -17.39
CA GLU A 69 -6.61 15.16 -17.20
C GLU A 69 -5.90 16.29 -16.45
N THR A 70 -6.25 17.53 -16.75
CA THR A 70 -5.66 18.69 -16.05
C THR A 70 -6.02 18.69 -14.58
N GLU A 71 -7.29 18.45 -14.26
CA GLU A 71 -7.75 18.35 -12.87
C GLU A 71 -7.13 17.14 -12.15
N LEU A 72 -7.01 16.01 -12.84
CA LEU A 72 -6.39 14.81 -12.29
C LEU A 72 -4.91 15.05 -11.93
N ARG A 73 -4.14 15.66 -12.84
CA ARG A 73 -2.74 16.03 -12.60
C ARG A 73 -2.59 17.00 -11.43
N LYS A 74 -3.48 17.97 -11.30
CA LYS A 74 -3.49 18.92 -10.18
C LYS A 74 -3.73 18.22 -8.85
N LYS A 75 -4.71 17.29 -8.79
CA LYS A 75 -4.98 16.48 -7.59
C LYS A 75 -3.81 15.57 -7.26
N ALA A 76 -3.24 14.88 -8.24
CA ALA A 76 -2.06 14.03 -8.06
C ALA A 76 -0.87 14.81 -7.51
N ALA A 77 -0.58 16.01 -8.02
CA ALA A 77 0.49 16.87 -7.50
C ALA A 77 0.24 17.27 -6.02
N GLY A 78 -1.01 17.50 -5.65
CA GLY A 78 -1.40 17.72 -4.25
C GLY A 78 -1.10 16.52 -3.34
N ILE A 79 -1.41 15.32 -3.81
CA ILE A 79 -1.12 14.06 -3.12
C ILE A 79 0.40 13.87 -2.98
N SER A 80 1.17 14.06 -4.06
CA SER A 80 2.64 13.94 -4.04
C SER A 80 3.28 14.87 -3.01
N LYS A 81 2.80 16.11 -2.93
CA LYS A 81 3.27 17.08 -1.93
C LYS A 81 2.97 16.62 -0.50
N ALA A 82 1.75 16.12 -0.25
CA ALA A 82 1.35 15.61 1.05
C ALA A 82 2.18 14.38 1.45
N ARG A 83 2.37 13.44 0.53
CA ARG A 83 3.21 12.23 0.71
C ARG A 83 4.65 12.56 1.02
N SER A 84 5.25 13.48 0.27
CA SER A 84 6.64 13.91 0.49
C SER A 84 6.84 14.57 1.85
N LYS A 85 5.84 15.31 2.35
CA LYS A 85 5.86 15.88 3.70
C LYS A 85 5.74 14.76 4.75
N ALA A 86 4.76 13.87 4.61
CA ALA A 86 4.53 12.76 5.53
C ALA A 86 5.73 11.79 5.56
N ALA A 87 6.35 11.50 4.41
CA ALA A 87 7.53 10.67 4.30
C ALA A 87 8.71 11.24 5.11
N LYS A 88 8.96 12.54 5.03
CA LYS A 88 10.01 13.20 5.81
C LYS A 88 9.75 13.15 7.31
N ASP A 89 8.51 13.43 7.73
CA ASP A 89 8.12 13.41 9.14
C ASP A 89 8.21 11.99 9.72
N LEU A 90 7.64 11.01 9.03
CA LEU A 90 7.68 9.60 9.43
C LEU A 90 9.13 9.08 9.49
N SER A 91 9.93 9.37 8.46
CA SER A 91 11.35 8.99 8.41
C SER A 91 12.13 9.52 9.62
N ALA A 92 11.94 10.79 9.99
CA ALA A 92 12.62 11.38 11.14
C ALA A 92 12.17 10.76 12.46
N ARG A 93 10.86 10.58 12.67
CA ARG A 93 10.30 10.01 13.89
C ARG A 93 10.72 8.55 14.09
N VAL A 94 10.62 7.73 13.03
CA VAL A 94 11.03 6.33 13.10
C VAL A 94 12.53 6.20 13.32
N SER A 95 13.36 7.02 12.66
CA SER A 95 14.83 6.99 12.88
C SER A 95 15.19 7.35 14.32
N ALA A 96 14.45 8.26 14.96
CA ALA A 96 14.64 8.56 16.38
C ALA A 96 14.31 7.34 17.28
N GLU A 97 13.24 6.60 16.98
CA GLU A 97 12.88 5.37 17.70
C GLU A 97 13.91 4.25 17.51
N LEU A 98 14.51 4.12 16.31
CA LEU A 98 15.53 3.10 16.04
C LEU A 98 16.75 3.23 16.97
N THR A 99 17.09 4.44 17.39
CA THR A 99 18.16 4.69 18.35
C THR A 99 17.95 3.95 19.67
N ALA A 100 16.72 3.97 20.19
CA ALA A 100 16.37 3.26 21.42
C ALA A 100 16.31 1.74 21.25
N LEU A 101 16.12 1.25 20.03
CA LEU A 101 16.02 -0.16 19.68
C LEU A 101 17.37 -0.80 19.28
N ALA A 102 18.49 -0.28 19.79
CA ALA A 102 19.86 -0.73 19.47
C ALA A 102 20.23 -0.62 17.98
N MET A 103 19.71 0.39 17.30
CA MET A 103 20.00 0.71 15.90
C MET A 103 20.33 2.20 15.76
N ALA A 104 21.26 2.71 16.60
CA ALA A 104 21.54 4.14 16.73
C ALA A 104 22.01 4.81 15.44
N ASP A 105 22.71 4.09 14.58
CA ASP A 105 23.23 4.60 13.31
C ASP A 105 22.29 4.36 12.12
N ALA A 106 21.19 3.63 12.35
CA ALA A 106 20.26 3.28 11.30
C ALA A 106 19.28 4.42 11.01
N THR A 107 18.97 4.60 9.75
CA THR A 107 18.02 5.62 9.28
C THR A 107 17.00 4.98 8.35
N LEU A 108 15.72 5.22 8.61
CA LEU A 108 14.66 4.90 7.69
C LEU A 108 14.62 5.98 6.60
N VAL A 109 14.68 5.60 5.34
CA VAL A 109 14.56 6.50 4.20
C VAL A 109 13.28 6.13 3.44
N ILE A 110 12.40 7.10 3.25
CA ILE A 110 11.16 6.91 2.49
C ILE A 110 11.25 7.76 1.23
N ASN A 111 11.38 7.11 0.09
CA ASN A 111 11.40 7.77 -1.21
C ASN A 111 9.98 7.89 -1.77
N VAL A 112 9.68 9.05 -2.33
CA VAL A 112 8.46 9.34 -3.08
C VAL A 112 8.90 9.79 -4.46
N GLU A 113 8.85 8.90 -5.44
CA GLU A 113 9.35 9.12 -6.79
C GLU A 113 8.20 9.11 -7.80
N PRO A 114 8.30 9.86 -8.92
CA PRO A 114 7.28 9.80 -9.96
C PRO A 114 7.17 8.40 -10.56
N ALA A 115 5.96 7.85 -10.60
CA ALA A 115 5.67 6.52 -11.17
C ALA A 115 5.64 6.48 -12.70
N GLY A 116 5.89 7.60 -13.39
CA GLY A 116 5.84 7.69 -14.86
C GLY A 116 4.44 7.74 -15.47
N GLN A 117 3.43 7.18 -14.82
CA GLN A 117 2.03 7.18 -15.24
C GLN A 117 1.11 7.50 -14.05
N LEU A 118 -0.01 8.18 -14.34
CA LEU A 118 -1.07 8.39 -13.36
C LEU A 118 -1.85 7.09 -13.14
N GLY A 119 -1.93 6.67 -11.89
CA GLY A 119 -2.70 5.50 -11.47
C GLY A 119 -3.86 5.86 -10.53
N PRO A 120 -4.63 4.85 -10.09
CA PRO A 120 -5.75 5.04 -9.16
C PRO A 120 -5.34 5.68 -7.83
N PHE A 121 -4.07 5.53 -7.45
CA PHE A 121 -3.50 6.02 -6.20
C PHE A 121 -2.61 7.26 -6.36
N GLY A 122 -2.61 7.91 -7.53
CA GLY A 122 -1.80 9.09 -7.83
C GLY A 122 -0.65 8.82 -8.79
N ALA A 123 0.38 9.66 -8.73
CA ALA A 123 1.51 9.66 -9.67
C ALA A 123 2.83 9.21 -9.06
N ASP A 124 2.83 8.69 -7.82
CA ASP A 124 4.04 8.39 -7.09
C ASP A 124 4.21 6.90 -6.84
N GLU A 125 5.45 6.44 -6.91
CA GLU A 125 5.94 5.19 -6.34
C GLU A 125 6.61 5.47 -5.00
N ILE A 126 6.23 4.69 -3.97
CA ILE A 126 6.74 4.87 -2.61
C ILE A 126 7.60 3.66 -2.25
N SER A 127 8.83 3.91 -1.82
CA SER A 127 9.74 2.86 -1.36
C SER A 127 10.26 3.16 0.04
N PHE A 128 10.28 2.11 0.88
CA PHE A 128 10.83 2.15 2.23
C PHE A 128 12.20 1.47 2.22
N LEU A 129 13.21 2.22 2.58
CA LEU A 129 14.61 1.79 2.57
C LEU A 129 15.20 1.92 3.98
N LEU A 130 16.07 1.01 4.35
CA LEU A 130 16.89 1.10 5.55
C LEU A 130 18.33 1.39 5.18
N GLN A 131 18.89 2.43 5.75
CA GLN A 131 20.30 2.72 5.77
C GLN A 131 20.85 2.28 7.14
N PRO A 132 21.61 1.18 7.25
CA PRO A 132 22.00 0.62 8.55
C PRO A 132 23.00 1.49 9.33
N HIS A 133 23.81 2.27 8.65
CA HIS A 133 24.76 3.25 9.24
C HIS A 133 25.13 4.33 8.22
N SER A 134 25.66 5.45 8.70
CA SER A 134 26.18 6.53 7.84
C SER A 134 27.29 5.98 6.91
N GLY A 135 27.11 6.17 5.60
CA GLY A 135 28.04 5.65 4.57
C GLY A 135 27.64 4.32 3.95
N ALA A 136 26.69 3.56 4.52
CA ALA A 136 26.10 2.42 3.84
C ALA A 136 25.02 2.87 2.83
N PRO A 137 24.86 2.16 1.72
CA PRO A 137 23.75 2.42 0.81
C PRO A 137 22.40 2.05 1.47
N ALA A 138 21.39 2.89 1.29
CA ALA A 138 20.03 2.56 1.66
C ALA A 138 19.50 1.40 0.78
N ARG A 139 18.87 0.40 1.40
CA ARG A 139 18.36 -0.81 0.73
C ARG A 139 16.90 -1.05 1.10
N PRO A 140 16.10 -1.64 0.21
CA PRO A 140 14.72 -2.03 0.53
C PRO A 140 14.66 -2.88 1.80
N LEU A 141 13.70 -2.60 2.69
CA LEU A 141 13.57 -3.26 3.99
C LEU A 141 13.58 -4.79 3.88
N GLY A 142 12.93 -5.37 2.87
CA GLY A 142 12.86 -6.83 2.68
C GLY A 142 14.12 -7.49 2.11
N LYS A 143 15.17 -6.74 1.76
CA LYS A 143 16.34 -7.30 1.04
C LYS A 143 17.71 -7.09 1.73
N GLY A 144 17.76 -6.46 2.88
CA GLY A 144 19.05 -6.09 3.46
C GLY A 144 19.17 -6.13 4.98
N ALA A 145 18.06 -6.25 5.70
CA ALA A 145 18.02 -6.34 7.15
C ALA A 145 18.01 -7.81 7.62
N SER A 146 18.61 -8.10 8.77
CA SER A 146 18.39 -9.37 9.47
C SER A 146 16.95 -9.44 9.99
N GLY A 147 16.45 -10.65 10.32
CA GLY A 147 15.09 -10.82 10.87
C GLY A 147 14.84 -9.93 12.09
N GLY A 148 15.78 -9.88 13.03
CA GLY A 148 15.68 -9.02 14.21
C GLY A 148 15.72 -7.52 13.89
N GLU A 149 16.54 -7.08 12.95
CA GLU A 149 16.57 -5.67 12.51
C GLU A 149 15.24 -5.29 11.84
N LEU A 150 14.71 -6.14 10.97
CA LEU A 150 13.43 -5.90 10.32
C LEU A 150 12.29 -5.81 11.34
N SER A 151 12.24 -6.71 12.31
CA SER A 151 11.23 -6.70 13.39
C SER A 151 11.32 -5.42 14.22
N ARG A 152 12.53 -4.92 14.54
CA ARG A 152 12.71 -3.65 15.25
C ARG A 152 12.31 -2.42 14.41
N VAL A 153 12.61 -2.41 13.12
CA VAL A 153 12.14 -1.35 12.22
C VAL A 153 10.63 -1.34 12.14
N MET A 154 9.99 -2.50 12.01
CA MET A 154 8.52 -2.59 12.03
C MET A 154 7.95 -2.12 13.36
N LEU A 155 8.55 -2.52 14.50
CA LEU A 155 8.14 -2.02 15.82
C LEU A 155 8.23 -0.48 15.89
N ALA A 156 9.32 0.11 15.43
CA ALA A 156 9.50 1.57 15.42
C ALA A 156 8.43 2.28 14.57
N ILE A 157 8.09 1.72 13.40
CA ILE A 157 7.04 2.25 12.53
C ILE A 157 5.69 2.19 13.24
N GLU A 158 5.34 1.03 13.81
CA GLU A 158 4.06 0.81 14.46
C GLU A 158 3.89 1.68 15.72
N VAL A 159 4.92 1.85 16.55
CA VAL A 159 4.90 2.76 17.70
C VAL A 159 4.62 4.20 17.25
N VAL A 160 5.21 4.64 16.14
CA VAL A 160 4.99 6.00 15.61
C VAL A 160 3.59 6.17 15.03
N LEU A 161 2.98 5.12 14.48
CA LEU A 161 1.68 5.16 13.82
C LEU A 161 0.50 4.81 14.75
N ALA A 162 0.73 4.07 15.83
CA ALA A 162 -0.32 3.51 16.70
C ALA A 162 -1.31 4.57 17.26
N ALA A 163 -0.84 5.80 17.48
CA ALA A 163 -1.69 6.89 17.94
C ALA A 163 -2.65 7.44 16.85
N VAL A 164 -2.42 7.11 15.58
CA VAL A 164 -3.17 7.67 14.44
C VAL A 164 -4.15 6.65 13.86
N ASP A 165 -3.74 5.40 13.78
CA ASP A 165 -4.53 4.32 13.20
C ASP A 165 -4.32 3.03 14.02
N PRO A 166 -5.22 2.69 14.94
CA PRO A 166 -5.14 1.44 15.70
C PRO A 166 -5.31 0.26 14.72
N GLY A 167 -4.18 -0.37 14.43
CA GLY A 167 -4.09 -1.46 13.47
C GLY A 167 -4.66 -2.79 13.97
N PRO A 168 -4.46 -3.87 13.19
CA PRO A 168 -4.80 -5.23 13.57
C PRO A 168 -3.92 -5.74 14.73
N THR A 169 -4.10 -7.00 15.13
CA THR A 169 -3.18 -7.70 16.04
C THR A 169 -1.79 -7.84 15.41
N PHE A 170 -0.75 -7.38 16.10
CA PHE A 170 0.64 -7.55 15.69
C PHE A 170 1.29 -8.75 16.33
N VAL A 171 2.09 -9.48 15.56
CA VAL A 171 2.89 -10.60 16.02
C VAL A 171 4.37 -10.32 15.75
N PHE A 172 5.15 -10.16 16.82
CA PHE A 172 6.58 -9.95 16.73
C PHE A 172 7.34 -11.24 17.09
N ALA A 173 8.08 -11.75 16.12
CA ALA A 173 9.05 -12.81 16.33
C ALA A 173 10.47 -12.24 16.12
N GLU A 174 11.42 -12.72 16.91
CA GLU A 174 12.85 -12.36 16.80
C GLU A 174 13.16 -10.85 16.99
N VAL A 175 12.25 -10.05 17.56
CA VAL A 175 12.48 -8.62 17.80
C VAL A 175 13.69 -8.36 18.73
N ASP A 176 13.97 -9.33 19.60
CA ASP A 176 15.05 -9.36 20.58
C ASP A 176 16.31 -10.10 20.09
N ALA A 177 16.35 -10.55 18.83
CA ALA A 177 17.51 -11.24 18.28
C ALA A 177 18.75 -10.32 18.23
N GLY A 178 19.85 -10.81 18.82
CA GLY A 178 21.14 -10.10 18.85
C GLY A 178 21.20 -8.90 19.79
N VAL A 179 20.22 -8.74 20.68
CA VAL A 179 20.21 -7.64 21.68
C VAL A 179 20.16 -8.20 23.10
N GLY A 180 20.48 -7.36 24.09
CA GLY A 180 20.42 -7.70 25.51
C GLY A 180 20.54 -6.44 26.39
N GLY A 181 20.51 -6.61 27.71
CA GLY A 181 20.67 -5.52 28.67
C GLY A 181 19.66 -4.38 28.44
N ARG A 182 20.14 -3.14 28.41
CA ARG A 182 19.29 -1.94 28.28
C ARG A 182 18.46 -1.91 26.99
N ALA A 183 19.00 -2.42 25.88
CA ALA A 183 18.28 -2.45 24.62
C ALA A 183 17.06 -3.38 24.69
N ALA A 184 17.16 -4.52 25.37
CA ALA A 184 16.03 -5.43 25.58
C ALA A 184 14.91 -4.77 26.44
N VAL A 185 15.29 -4.01 27.47
CA VAL A 185 14.34 -3.22 28.28
C VAL A 185 13.61 -2.20 27.39
N GLU A 186 14.34 -1.50 26.54
CA GLU A 186 13.73 -0.50 25.64
C GLU A 186 12.81 -1.13 24.58
N ILE A 187 13.14 -2.33 24.08
CA ILE A 187 12.23 -3.11 23.21
C ILE A 187 10.96 -3.46 23.97
N GLY A 188 11.07 -4.01 25.19
CA GLY A 188 9.90 -4.34 26.03
C GLY A 188 9.03 -3.13 26.29
N ARG A 189 9.62 -1.98 26.58
CA ARG A 189 8.92 -0.70 26.77
C ARG A 189 8.14 -0.29 25.54
N ARG A 190 8.71 -0.34 24.32
CA ARG A 190 8.00 0.01 23.07
C ARG A 190 6.88 -0.95 22.77
N LEU A 191 7.07 -2.23 23.00
CA LEU A 191 6.01 -3.24 22.85
C LEU A 191 4.85 -2.95 23.82
N ALA A 192 5.14 -2.60 25.07
CA ALA A 192 4.10 -2.22 26.04
C ALA A 192 3.38 -0.92 25.65
N MET A 193 4.08 0.08 25.11
CA MET A 193 3.46 1.30 24.59
C MET A 193 2.53 0.98 23.41
N LEU A 194 2.96 0.17 22.46
CA LEU A 194 2.14 -0.27 21.33
C LEU A 194 0.90 -1.05 21.81
N ALA A 195 1.06 -1.89 22.84
CA ALA A 195 0.00 -2.71 23.42
C ALA A 195 -1.11 -1.90 24.13
N GLN A 196 -0.91 -0.60 24.38
CA GLN A 196 -1.98 0.30 24.88
C GLN A 196 -3.03 0.61 23.80
N HIS A 197 -2.68 0.47 22.53
CA HIS A 197 -3.53 0.84 21.41
C HIS A 197 -4.05 -0.39 20.63
N VAL A 198 -3.26 -1.48 20.58
CA VAL A 198 -3.54 -2.67 19.78
C VAL A 198 -3.14 -3.95 20.52
N GLN A 199 -3.64 -5.10 20.06
CA GLN A 199 -3.16 -6.37 20.58
C GLN A 199 -1.77 -6.69 20.02
N VAL A 200 -0.83 -7.04 20.93
CA VAL A 200 0.55 -7.38 20.58
C VAL A 200 0.88 -8.77 21.11
N LEU A 201 1.28 -9.68 20.24
CA LEU A 201 1.81 -10.99 20.56
C LEU A 201 3.32 -11.00 20.31
N VAL A 202 4.09 -11.42 21.32
CA VAL A 202 5.57 -11.41 21.23
C VAL A 202 6.12 -12.79 21.55
N VAL A 203 6.99 -13.29 20.69
CA VAL A 203 7.80 -14.49 20.97
C VAL A 203 9.19 -14.01 21.37
N THR A 204 9.56 -14.22 22.63
CA THR A 204 10.83 -13.75 23.20
C THR A 204 11.48 -14.82 24.06
N HIS A 205 12.80 -14.78 24.12
CA HIS A 205 13.62 -15.56 25.05
C HIS A 205 14.27 -14.66 26.14
N LEU A 206 14.06 -13.35 26.08
CA LEU A 206 14.65 -12.39 27.00
C LEU A 206 13.68 -12.02 28.13
N PRO A 207 14.04 -12.24 29.40
CA PRO A 207 13.24 -11.87 30.56
C PRO A 207 12.98 -10.36 30.62
N GLN A 208 13.89 -9.52 30.11
CA GLN A 208 13.76 -8.08 30.05
C GLN A 208 12.60 -7.64 29.12
N VAL A 209 12.30 -8.44 28.11
CA VAL A 209 11.16 -8.18 27.20
C VAL A 209 9.89 -8.77 27.81
N ALA A 210 9.94 -10.03 28.31
CA ALA A 210 8.79 -10.73 28.87
C ALA A 210 8.21 -10.04 30.13
N ALA A 211 9.04 -9.30 30.88
CA ALA A 211 8.59 -8.56 32.06
C ALA A 211 7.53 -7.49 31.75
N PHE A 212 7.54 -6.91 30.53
CA PHE A 212 6.61 -5.87 30.13
C PHE A 212 5.25 -6.40 29.64
N ALA A 213 5.09 -7.71 29.47
CA ALA A 213 3.84 -8.29 28.98
C ALA A 213 2.71 -8.21 30.02
N ASN A 214 1.47 -7.97 29.57
CA ASN A 214 0.28 -8.04 30.42
C ASN A 214 -0.05 -9.50 30.80
N GLN A 215 0.20 -10.42 29.87
CA GLN A 215 0.01 -11.87 30.05
C GLN A 215 1.26 -12.60 29.57
N HIS A 216 1.64 -13.65 30.31
CA HIS A 216 2.80 -14.46 29.98
C HIS A 216 2.35 -15.90 29.71
N ILE A 217 2.62 -16.37 28.51
CA ILE A 217 2.31 -17.74 28.06
C ILE A 217 3.64 -18.48 27.91
N ARG A 218 3.77 -19.60 28.66
CA ARG A 218 4.92 -20.50 28.55
C ARG A 218 4.59 -21.62 27.58
N VAL A 219 5.48 -21.86 26.62
CA VAL A 219 5.42 -23.00 25.70
C VAL A 219 6.54 -23.95 26.03
N THR A 220 6.19 -25.19 26.46
CA THR A 220 7.14 -26.24 26.76
C THR A 220 7.05 -27.36 25.75
N LYS A 221 8.18 -27.93 25.32
CA LYS A 221 8.26 -29.10 24.47
C LYS A 221 8.74 -30.30 25.29
N THR A 222 7.90 -31.29 25.39
CA THR A 222 8.24 -32.55 26.09
C THR A 222 8.43 -33.65 25.04
N SER A 223 9.65 -34.21 24.95
CA SER A 223 9.89 -35.39 24.14
C SER A 223 9.52 -36.61 24.97
N VAL A 224 8.49 -37.32 24.59
CA VAL A 224 8.13 -38.64 25.22
C VAL A 224 9.12 -39.67 24.70
N ARG A 225 10.09 -40.08 25.53
CA ARG A 225 10.88 -41.30 25.28
C ARG A 225 10.00 -42.49 25.57
N GLY A 226 9.81 -43.37 24.58
CA GLY A 226 9.15 -44.65 24.78
C GLY A 226 9.88 -45.46 25.84
N ALA A 227 9.14 -46.21 26.67
CA ALA A 227 9.63 -46.99 27.81
C ALA A 227 10.59 -48.13 27.42
N ASP A 228 10.79 -48.42 26.14
CA ASP A 228 11.47 -49.65 25.65
C ASP A 228 12.78 -49.37 24.89
N GLY A 229 13.56 -48.35 25.19
CA GLY A 229 14.95 -48.25 24.70
C GLY A 229 15.20 -48.34 23.18
N ALA A 230 14.18 -48.61 22.39
CA ALA A 230 14.22 -48.59 20.93
C ALA A 230 13.93 -47.20 20.42
N THR A 231 14.63 -46.77 19.38
CA THR A 231 14.43 -45.52 18.63
C THR A 231 13.00 -45.41 18.11
N ALA A 232 12.06 -45.10 19.02
CA ALA A 232 10.70 -44.74 18.65
C ALA A 232 10.74 -43.34 18.04
N THR A 233 10.16 -43.18 16.88
CA THR A 233 9.80 -41.91 16.26
C THR A 233 9.17 -41.02 17.32
N GLY A 234 9.97 -40.07 17.86
CA GLY A 234 9.58 -39.30 19.02
C GLY A 234 8.43 -38.37 18.71
N PHE A 235 7.30 -38.61 19.34
CA PHE A 235 6.23 -37.61 19.41
C PHE A 235 6.69 -36.51 20.35
N THR A 236 6.82 -35.28 19.80
CA THR A 236 7.04 -34.08 20.60
C THR A 236 5.67 -33.52 20.95
N SER A 237 5.31 -33.53 22.23
CA SER A 237 4.12 -32.83 22.73
C SER A 237 4.55 -31.38 23.09
N SER A 238 3.78 -30.41 22.65
CA SER A 238 3.93 -29.02 23.10
C SER A 238 2.80 -28.72 24.09
N ASP A 239 3.16 -28.24 25.27
CA ASP A 239 2.23 -27.76 26.29
C ASP A 239 2.26 -26.25 26.32
N VAL A 240 1.07 -25.62 26.50
CA VAL A 240 0.86 -24.17 26.50
C VAL A 240 0.18 -23.78 27.80
N GLN A 241 0.83 -22.99 28.63
CA GLN A 241 0.33 -22.58 29.93
C GLN A 241 0.31 -21.08 30.07
N LEU A 242 -0.85 -20.50 30.44
CA LEU A 242 -0.94 -19.13 30.90
C LEU A 242 -0.46 -19.07 32.37
N LEU A 243 0.54 -18.24 32.63
CA LEU A 243 1.17 -18.12 33.94
C LEU A 243 0.42 -17.13 34.83
N ASP A 244 0.26 -17.50 36.10
CA ASP A 244 -0.14 -16.55 37.16
C ASP A 244 1.05 -15.66 37.59
N GLU A 245 0.83 -14.72 38.52
CA GLU A 245 1.90 -13.79 38.96
C GLU A 245 3.08 -14.53 39.61
N ALA A 246 2.83 -15.55 40.44
CA ALA A 246 3.89 -16.31 41.10
C ALA A 246 4.65 -17.22 40.14
N GLU A 247 3.94 -17.84 39.22
CA GLU A 247 4.53 -18.64 38.13
C GLU A 247 5.37 -17.77 37.19
N ARG A 248 4.92 -16.55 36.92
CA ARG A 248 5.62 -15.57 36.08
C ARG A 248 6.96 -15.17 36.71
N VAL A 249 7.03 -14.91 38.01
CA VAL A 249 8.30 -14.64 38.70
C VAL A 249 9.26 -15.82 38.55
N ARG A 250 8.80 -17.05 38.75
CA ARG A 250 9.62 -18.27 38.58
C ARG A 250 10.11 -18.45 37.15
N GLU A 251 9.23 -18.26 36.18
CA GLU A 251 9.63 -18.36 34.77
C GLU A 251 10.65 -17.28 34.37
N LEU A 252 10.48 -16.04 34.81
CA LEU A 252 11.49 -15.00 34.58
C LEU A 252 12.81 -15.30 35.28
N ALA A 253 12.79 -15.85 36.50
CA ALA A 253 13.99 -16.32 37.21
C ALA A 253 14.70 -17.46 36.42
N ARG A 254 13.94 -18.41 35.88
CA ARG A 254 14.45 -19.44 34.96
C ARG A 254 15.07 -18.85 33.69
N MET A 255 14.43 -17.87 33.10
CA MET A 255 14.94 -17.17 31.90
C MET A 255 16.23 -16.39 32.19
N LEU A 256 16.38 -15.83 33.41
CA LEU A 256 17.57 -15.08 33.85
C LEU A 256 18.75 -15.98 34.17
N ALA A 257 18.56 -17.04 34.98
CA ALA A 257 19.60 -17.82 35.59
C ALA A 257 19.60 -19.31 35.23
N GLY A 258 18.59 -19.77 34.46
CA GLY A 258 18.37 -21.20 34.19
C GLY A 258 17.82 -22.01 35.37
N GLN A 259 17.50 -21.36 36.50
CA GLN A 259 17.04 -21.97 37.73
C GLN A 259 15.78 -21.26 38.26
N GLU A 260 14.70 -22.01 38.45
CA GLU A 260 13.39 -21.49 38.90
C GLU A 260 13.39 -21.18 40.41
N ASP A 261 14.16 -21.93 41.21
CA ASP A 261 14.13 -21.91 42.67
C ASP A 261 15.20 -21.06 43.33
N SER A 262 16.04 -20.32 42.56
CA SER A 262 17.07 -19.44 43.11
C SER A 262 16.44 -18.17 43.68
N GLU A 263 16.56 -17.97 45.02
CA GLU A 263 16.01 -16.77 45.70
C GLU A 263 16.56 -15.47 45.08
N SER A 264 17.85 -15.42 44.71
CA SER A 264 18.44 -14.25 44.09
C SER A 264 17.90 -13.99 42.68
N ALA A 265 17.63 -15.07 41.90
CA ALA A 265 17.04 -14.94 40.57
C ALA A 265 15.58 -14.50 40.65
N GLN A 266 14.82 -15.00 41.64
CA GLN A 266 13.45 -14.57 41.86
C GLN A 266 13.36 -13.11 42.32
N ALA A 267 14.28 -12.67 43.20
CA ALA A 267 14.37 -11.26 43.61
C ALA A 267 14.64 -10.36 42.41
N HIS A 268 15.58 -10.73 41.54
CA HIS A 268 15.87 -9.96 40.33
C HIS A 268 14.71 -10.00 39.30
N ALA A 269 14.01 -11.13 39.17
CA ALA A 269 12.80 -11.24 38.34
C ALA A 269 11.68 -10.32 38.85
N GLN A 270 11.53 -10.21 40.17
CA GLN A 270 10.55 -9.31 40.80
C GLN A 270 10.91 -7.84 40.53
N GLU A 271 12.20 -7.46 40.64
CA GLU A 271 12.66 -6.11 40.31
C GLU A 271 12.34 -5.76 38.85
N LEU A 272 12.58 -6.67 37.89
CA LEU A 272 12.22 -6.45 36.49
C LEU A 272 10.73 -6.23 36.27
N LEU A 273 9.88 -6.98 37.00
CA LEU A 273 8.42 -6.81 36.92
C LEU A 273 7.97 -5.49 37.51
N ASP A 274 8.57 -5.07 38.61
CA ASP A 274 8.23 -3.82 39.27
C ASP A 274 8.69 -2.61 38.42
N ASP A 275 9.90 -2.67 37.85
CA ASP A 275 10.37 -1.67 36.90
C ASP A 275 9.48 -1.56 35.65
N ALA A 276 8.97 -2.68 35.16
CA ALA A 276 8.04 -2.69 34.02
C ALA A 276 6.69 -2.06 34.33
N LYS A 277 6.22 -2.14 35.59
CA LYS A 277 4.97 -1.52 36.07
C LYS A 277 5.08 0.00 36.23
N LEU A 278 6.28 0.55 36.40
CA LEU A 278 6.57 1.99 36.59
C LEU A 278 6.52 2.80 35.30
N LEU A 279 6.16 2.21 34.16
CA LEU A 279 5.94 2.97 32.93
C LEU A 279 4.84 3.99 33.12
N PRO A 280 5.04 5.25 32.71
CA PRO A 280 3.96 6.23 32.72
C PRO A 280 2.81 5.72 31.84
N GLN A 281 1.65 5.54 32.46
CA GLN A 281 0.37 5.32 31.76
C GLN A 281 -0.06 6.68 31.19
N SER A 282 0.55 7.12 30.10
CA SER A 282 0.21 8.38 29.43
C SER A 282 -0.16 8.15 27.97
#